data_33d611877a76fbe442a729b80e391649
#
_entry.id   33d611877a76fbe442a729b80e391649
#
_cell.length_a   1.000
_cell.length_b   1.000
_cell.length_c   1.000
_cell.angle_alpha   90.00
_cell.angle_beta   90.00
_cell.angle_gamma   90.00
#
_symmetry.space_group_name_H-M   'P 1'
#
loop_
_entity.id
_entity.type
_entity.pdbx_description
1 polymer ?
#
loop_
_entity_poly.entity_id
_entity_poly.type
_entity_poly.pdbx_seq_one_letter_code
_entity_poly.pdbx_strand_id
1 'polypeptide(L)'
;TGLTQKTPALLANEIARCRDMTDQPFGVNLTFLPAVNPPDYPGYVKAIIDGGVKAVETAGNNPQKWLPALKDAGIKVIHKCTSVRHALKAEAIGCDAVSVDGFECGGHPGEDDIPNFILLPRAAEELRVPFVASGGMADGRSLVAALALGAEGMNMGTRFMATKEAPIHDNVKQALVAASELDTRL
;
A
#
# COMPACT_ATOMS: atom_id res chain seq x y z
N THR A 1 1.75 7.62 4.23
CA THR A 1 2.78 7.11 3.31
C THR A 1 4.12 7.76 3.59
N GLY A 2 5.26 7.07 3.27
CA GLY A 2 6.59 7.63 3.51
C GLY A 2 6.83 8.97 2.81
N LEU A 3 6.38 9.09 1.56
CA LEU A 3 6.58 10.30 0.76
C LEU A 3 5.66 11.50 1.12
N THR A 4 4.63 11.32 1.94
CA THR A 4 3.91 12.47 2.51
C THR A 4 4.77 13.21 3.53
N GLN A 5 5.75 12.54 4.10
CA GLN A 5 6.85 13.16 4.82
C GLN A 5 7.85 13.68 3.79
N LYS A 6 7.93 14.98 3.61
CA LYS A 6 8.65 15.64 2.50
C LYS A 6 10.17 15.42 2.48
N THR A 7 10.73 14.88 3.55
CA THR A 7 12.16 14.55 3.66
C THR A 7 12.38 13.27 4.45
N PRO A 8 13.50 12.55 4.25
CA PRO A 8 13.86 11.39 5.06
C PRO A 8 13.90 11.68 6.57
N ALA A 9 14.35 12.87 6.98
CA ALA A 9 14.38 13.27 8.38
C ALA A 9 12.95 13.39 8.98
N LEU A 10 12.00 13.95 8.23
CA LEU A 10 10.60 13.99 8.65
C LEU A 10 9.99 12.59 8.75
N LEU A 11 10.34 11.69 7.84
CA LEU A 11 9.92 10.29 7.94
C LEU A 11 10.51 9.62 9.19
N ALA A 12 11.78 9.83 9.49
CA ALA A 12 12.40 9.30 10.71
C ALA A 12 11.68 9.77 11.98
N ASN A 13 11.32 11.06 12.05
CA ASN A 13 10.53 11.62 13.16
C ASN A 13 9.15 10.98 13.27
N GLU A 14 8.48 10.75 12.14
CA GLU A 14 7.15 10.10 12.13
C GLU A 14 7.22 8.63 12.53
N ILE A 15 8.28 7.92 12.13
CA ILE A 15 8.54 6.54 12.57
C ILE A 15 8.75 6.51 14.10
N ALA A 16 9.55 7.43 14.64
CA ALA A 16 9.76 7.55 16.09
C ALA A 16 8.43 7.83 16.81
N ARG A 17 7.66 8.79 16.34
CA ARG A 17 6.33 9.12 16.88
C ARG A 17 5.37 7.92 16.86
N CYS A 18 5.35 7.15 15.77
CA CYS A 18 4.53 5.95 15.69
C CYS A 18 4.96 4.89 16.73
N ARG A 19 6.26 4.77 16.94
CA ARG A 19 6.83 3.84 17.92
C ARG A 19 6.49 4.21 19.36
N ASP A 20 6.39 5.51 19.67
CA ASP A 20 5.93 5.99 20.98
C ASP A 20 4.44 5.70 21.22
N MET A 21 3.67 5.45 20.16
CA MET A 21 2.22 5.18 20.23
C MET A 21 1.88 3.69 20.31
N THR A 22 2.79 2.78 19.90
CA THR A 22 2.50 1.35 19.86
C THR A 22 3.76 0.49 19.89
N ASP A 23 3.68 -0.64 20.60
CA ASP A 23 4.68 -1.71 20.57
C ASP A 23 4.45 -2.71 19.41
N GLN A 24 3.33 -2.57 18.70
CA GLN A 24 3.00 -3.48 17.61
C GLN A 24 3.83 -3.16 16.35
N PRO A 25 4.12 -4.17 15.52
CA PRO A 25 4.82 -3.95 14.27
C PRO A 25 3.97 -3.09 13.32
N PHE A 26 4.60 -2.14 12.67
CA PHE A 26 3.98 -1.30 11.65
C PHE A 26 4.84 -1.23 10.39
N GLY A 27 4.22 -0.78 9.29
CA GLY A 27 4.87 -0.63 8.00
C GLY A 27 4.93 0.81 7.52
N VAL A 28 5.79 1.06 6.53
CA VAL A 28 5.87 2.33 5.80
C VAL A 28 5.60 2.07 4.32
N ASN A 29 4.78 2.91 3.69
CA ASN A 29 4.60 2.86 2.24
C ASN A 29 5.66 3.73 1.55
N LEU A 30 6.22 3.21 0.46
CA LEU A 30 7.19 3.90 -0.39
C LEU A 30 6.80 3.75 -1.87
N THR A 31 6.31 4.82 -2.48
CA THR A 31 5.79 4.83 -3.85
C THR A 31 6.85 5.31 -4.83
N PHE A 32 7.15 4.51 -5.86
CA PHE A 32 8.12 4.79 -6.90
C PHE A 32 7.43 5.25 -8.17
N LEU A 33 7.09 6.52 -8.26
CA LEU A 33 6.49 7.11 -9.46
C LEU A 33 7.48 8.07 -10.14
N PRO A 34 7.39 8.21 -11.47
CA PRO A 34 8.12 9.27 -12.18
C PRO A 34 7.77 10.63 -11.59
N ALA A 35 8.78 11.43 -11.33
CA ALA A 35 8.60 12.79 -10.82
C ALA A 35 9.64 13.72 -11.44
N VAL A 36 9.26 14.99 -11.66
CA VAL A 36 10.16 16.03 -12.15
C VAL A 36 11.35 16.22 -11.20
N ASN A 37 11.05 16.19 -9.89
CA ASN A 37 12.06 16.21 -8.84
C ASN A 37 11.95 14.87 -8.05
N PRO A 38 12.76 13.86 -8.42
CA PRO A 38 12.71 12.57 -7.75
C PRO A 38 12.99 12.70 -6.24
N PRO A 39 12.21 12.01 -5.38
CA PRO A 39 12.50 11.95 -3.96
C PRO A 39 13.88 11.33 -3.67
N ASP A 40 14.47 11.68 -2.54
CA ASP A 40 15.69 11.03 -2.04
C ASP A 40 15.38 9.61 -1.55
N TYR A 41 15.09 8.70 -2.48
CA TYR A 41 14.78 7.30 -2.13
C TYR A 41 15.85 6.60 -1.29
N PRO A 42 17.16 6.79 -1.54
CA PRO A 42 18.19 6.24 -0.66
C PRO A 42 18.05 6.70 0.79
N GLY A 43 17.81 8.00 1.00
CA GLY A 43 17.58 8.58 2.32
C GLY A 43 16.33 8.04 2.99
N TYR A 44 15.23 7.88 2.25
CA TYR A 44 13.99 7.27 2.77
C TYR A 44 14.19 5.81 3.17
N VAL A 45 14.85 5.00 2.33
CA VAL A 45 15.16 3.60 2.66
C VAL A 45 16.05 3.52 3.90
N LYS A 46 17.07 4.39 4.01
CA LYS A 46 17.91 4.47 5.20
C LYS A 46 17.08 4.80 6.46
N ALA A 47 16.21 5.82 6.40
CA ALA A 47 15.35 6.20 7.53
C ALA A 47 14.43 5.05 7.98
N ILE A 48 13.92 4.27 7.04
CA ILE A 48 13.09 3.08 7.31
C ILE A 48 13.89 1.99 8.02
N ILE A 49 15.10 1.70 7.54
CA ILE A 49 16.01 0.69 8.11
C ILE A 49 16.46 1.11 9.51
N ASP A 50 17.00 2.32 9.66
CA ASP A 50 17.46 2.85 10.95
C ASP A 50 16.31 2.93 11.97
N GLY A 51 15.13 3.26 11.47
CA GLY A 51 13.90 3.29 12.24
C GLY A 51 13.41 1.90 12.69
N GLY A 52 13.97 0.77 12.23
CA GLY A 52 13.61 -0.60 12.60
C GLY A 52 12.17 -0.99 12.25
N VAL A 53 11.62 -0.39 11.18
CA VAL A 53 10.32 -0.71 10.61
C VAL A 53 10.29 -2.19 10.21
N LYS A 54 9.15 -2.86 10.36
CA LYS A 54 9.06 -4.32 10.12
C LYS A 54 8.56 -4.68 8.73
N ALA A 55 7.84 -3.77 8.08
CA ALA A 55 7.31 -4.00 6.74
C ALA A 55 7.39 -2.73 5.90
N VAL A 56 7.60 -2.89 4.61
CA VAL A 56 7.50 -1.80 3.63
C VAL A 56 6.51 -2.22 2.55
N GLU A 57 5.48 -1.40 2.35
CA GLU A 57 4.67 -1.50 1.15
C GLU A 57 5.30 -0.63 0.07
N THR A 58 5.64 -1.23 -1.05
CA THR A 58 6.11 -0.50 -2.24
C THR A 58 5.00 -0.43 -3.28
N ALA A 59 4.95 0.68 -4.03
CA ALA A 59 3.96 0.90 -5.09
C ALA A 59 4.59 1.59 -6.29
N GLY A 60 3.94 1.54 -7.44
CA GLY A 60 4.41 2.13 -8.68
C GLY A 60 5.45 1.26 -9.39
N ASN A 61 6.62 1.80 -9.71
CA ASN A 61 7.65 1.08 -10.44
C ASN A 61 8.25 -0.09 -9.63
N ASN A 62 8.88 -1.02 -10.36
CA ASN A 62 9.51 -2.22 -9.84
C ASN A 62 10.49 -1.91 -8.66
N PRO A 63 10.26 -2.51 -7.48
CA PRO A 63 11.06 -2.26 -6.28
C PRO A 63 12.40 -3.02 -6.25
N GLN A 64 12.74 -3.81 -7.25
CA GLN A 64 13.87 -4.74 -7.28
C GLN A 64 15.19 -4.13 -6.80
N LYS A 65 15.44 -2.87 -7.14
CA LYS A 65 16.65 -2.13 -6.73
C LYS A 65 16.79 -2.03 -5.20
N TRP A 66 15.67 -1.98 -4.48
CA TRP A 66 15.64 -1.73 -3.03
C TRP A 66 15.50 -3.00 -2.19
N LEU A 67 15.09 -4.11 -2.84
CA LEU A 67 14.86 -5.37 -2.14
C LEU A 67 16.09 -5.86 -1.34
N PRO A 68 17.33 -5.86 -1.86
CA PRO A 68 18.47 -6.36 -1.10
C PRO A 68 18.64 -5.63 0.23
N ALA A 69 18.69 -4.30 0.21
CA ALA A 69 18.89 -3.50 1.42
C ALA A 69 17.75 -3.68 2.45
N LEU A 70 16.51 -3.77 2.00
CA LEU A 70 15.36 -3.99 2.89
C LEU A 70 15.37 -5.39 3.49
N LYS A 71 15.68 -6.41 2.69
CA LYS A 71 15.72 -7.80 3.15
C LYS A 71 16.92 -8.08 4.08
N ASP A 72 18.08 -7.51 3.80
CA ASP A 72 19.27 -7.61 4.68
C ASP A 72 18.97 -7.00 6.06
N ALA A 73 18.11 -5.98 6.13
CA ALA A 73 17.61 -5.41 7.37
C ALA A 73 16.45 -6.21 8.02
N GLY A 74 16.06 -7.35 7.45
CA GLY A 74 14.96 -8.18 7.96
C GLY A 74 13.56 -7.61 7.74
N ILE A 75 13.41 -6.64 6.83
CA ILE A 75 12.15 -5.96 6.53
C ILE A 75 11.36 -6.78 5.50
N LYS A 76 10.07 -7.01 5.75
CA LYS A 76 9.15 -7.64 4.81
C LYS A 76 8.70 -6.65 3.76
N VAL A 77 8.73 -7.04 2.49
CA VAL A 77 8.34 -6.19 1.37
C VAL A 77 7.05 -6.69 0.75
N ILE A 78 6.05 -5.80 0.76
CA ILE A 78 4.75 -5.99 0.12
C ILE A 78 4.73 -5.10 -1.11
N HIS A 79 4.48 -5.61 -2.31
CA HIS A 79 4.42 -4.78 -3.51
C HIS A 79 2.98 -4.65 -4.01
N LYS A 80 2.56 -3.41 -4.28
CA LYS A 80 1.22 -3.10 -4.79
C LYS A 80 1.18 -3.30 -6.30
N CYS A 81 0.22 -4.11 -6.77
CA CYS A 81 0.06 -4.48 -8.17
C CYS A 81 -1.41 -4.38 -8.59
N THR A 82 -1.65 -3.92 -9.81
CA THR A 82 -2.99 -3.77 -10.40
C THR A 82 -3.34 -4.89 -11.40
N SER A 83 -2.45 -5.86 -11.59
CA SER A 83 -2.69 -7.02 -12.46
C SER A 83 -1.96 -8.26 -11.94
N VAL A 84 -2.46 -9.44 -12.27
CA VAL A 84 -1.83 -10.72 -11.92
C VAL A 84 -0.43 -10.83 -12.52
N ARG A 85 -0.23 -10.35 -13.75
CA ARG A 85 1.09 -10.32 -14.40
C ARG A 85 2.13 -9.55 -13.56
N HIS A 86 1.76 -8.39 -13.03
CA HIS A 86 2.64 -7.59 -12.17
C HIS A 86 2.84 -8.25 -10.81
N ALA A 87 1.81 -8.89 -10.26
CA ALA A 87 1.88 -9.63 -9.01
C ALA A 87 2.85 -10.82 -9.09
N LEU A 88 2.78 -11.62 -10.16
CA LEU A 88 3.73 -12.70 -10.44
C LEU A 88 5.17 -12.18 -10.62
N LYS A 89 5.34 -11.01 -11.23
CA LYS A 89 6.66 -10.39 -11.35
C LYS A 89 7.19 -9.95 -9.99
N ALA A 90 6.35 -9.39 -9.12
CA ALA A 90 6.71 -9.02 -7.76
C ALA A 90 7.13 -10.24 -6.93
N GLU A 91 6.39 -11.35 -7.04
CA GLU A 91 6.76 -12.63 -6.45
C GLU A 91 8.12 -13.11 -6.96
N ALA A 92 8.31 -13.14 -8.28
CA ALA A 92 9.54 -13.65 -8.92
C ALA A 92 10.80 -12.86 -8.53
N ILE A 93 10.69 -11.56 -8.28
CA ILE A 93 11.83 -10.73 -7.82
C ILE A 93 12.05 -10.83 -6.31
N GLY A 94 11.18 -11.54 -5.59
CA GLY A 94 11.36 -11.87 -4.17
C GLY A 94 10.62 -10.96 -3.20
N CYS A 95 9.53 -10.29 -3.58
CA CYS A 95 8.63 -9.67 -2.60
C CYS A 95 8.03 -10.74 -1.67
N ASP A 96 7.82 -10.40 -0.41
CA ASP A 96 7.30 -11.32 0.60
C ASP A 96 5.77 -11.47 0.53
N ALA A 97 5.09 -10.46 -0.01
CA ALA A 97 3.65 -10.44 -0.24
C ALA A 97 3.29 -9.45 -1.34
N VAL A 98 2.05 -9.48 -1.79
CA VAL A 98 1.50 -8.56 -2.79
C VAL A 98 0.23 -7.88 -2.26
N SER A 99 0.08 -6.59 -2.55
CA SER A 99 -1.21 -5.89 -2.41
C SER A 99 -1.84 -5.82 -3.80
N VAL A 100 -2.97 -6.51 -3.99
CA VAL A 100 -3.66 -6.59 -5.28
C VAL A 100 -4.74 -5.52 -5.33
N ASP A 101 -4.54 -4.52 -6.19
CA ASP A 101 -5.43 -3.37 -6.35
C ASP A 101 -6.38 -3.59 -7.53
N GLY A 102 -7.67 -3.77 -7.25
CA GLY A 102 -8.71 -3.73 -8.26
C GLY A 102 -8.98 -2.32 -8.77
N PHE A 103 -9.72 -2.23 -9.87
CA PHE A 103 -10.12 -0.97 -10.50
C PHE A 103 -10.85 -0.01 -9.54
N GLU A 104 -11.50 -0.52 -8.51
CA GLU A 104 -12.22 0.24 -7.49
C GLU A 104 -11.29 1.05 -6.56
N CYS A 105 -9.96 0.93 -6.71
CA CYS A 105 -9.04 1.68 -5.88
C CYS A 105 -9.08 3.18 -6.18
N GLY A 106 -8.90 4.01 -5.16
CA GLY A 106 -8.71 5.46 -5.32
C GLY A 106 -7.27 5.79 -5.73
N GLY A 107 -7.08 6.84 -6.52
CA GLY A 107 -5.77 7.33 -6.94
C GLY A 107 -5.36 6.82 -8.33
N HIS A 108 -4.44 5.87 -8.43
CA HIS A 108 -3.94 5.32 -9.70
C HIS A 108 -4.42 3.86 -9.84
N PRO A 109 -5.54 3.60 -10.54
CA PRO A 109 -6.15 2.27 -10.59
C PRO A 109 -5.40 1.27 -11.49
N GLY A 110 -4.39 1.69 -12.20
CA GLY A 110 -3.70 0.86 -13.19
C GLY A 110 -4.25 1.05 -14.61
N GLU A 111 -3.70 0.28 -15.55
CA GLU A 111 -4.03 0.40 -16.98
C GLU A 111 -5.19 -0.52 -17.40
N ASP A 112 -5.42 -1.58 -16.65
CA ASP A 112 -6.44 -2.59 -16.93
C ASP A 112 -7.61 -2.40 -15.95
N ASP A 113 -8.79 -2.09 -16.46
CA ASP A 113 -10.00 -1.82 -15.67
C ASP A 113 -10.60 -3.12 -15.09
N ILE A 114 -9.80 -3.87 -14.33
CA ILE A 114 -10.19 -5.18 -13.78
C ILE A 114 -10.73 -5.02 -12.34
N PRO A 115 -12.02 -5.30 -12.09
CA PRO A 115 -12.58 -5.26 -10.75
C PRO A 115 -12.11 -6.43 -9.88
N ASN A 116 -12.14 -6.24 -8.56
CA ASN A 116 -11.67 -7.19 -7.58
C ASN A 116 -12.36 -8.56 -7.64
N PHE A 117 -13.63 -8.62 -8.03
CA PHE A 117 -14.35 -9.90 -8.19
C PHE A 117 -13.74 -10.82 -9.27
N ILE A 118 -12.98 -10.26 -10.20
CA ILE A 118 -12.25 -11.01 -11.23
C ILE A 118 -10.78 -11.15 -10.84
N LEU A 119 -10.19 -10.06 -10.38
CA LEU A 119 -8.76 -9.97 -10.15
C LEU A 119 -8.29 -10.83 -8.97
N LEU A 120 -9.02 -10.81 -7.83
CA LEU A 120 -8.60 -11.54 -6.63
C LEU A 120 -8.64 -13.08 -6.79
N PRO A 121 -9.72 -13.69 -7.36
CA PRO A 121 -9.71 -15.13 -7.61
C PRO A 121 -8.57 -15.55 -8.54
N ARG A 122 -8.30 -14.76 -9.59
CA ARG A 122 -7.17 -15.03 -10.48
C ARG A 122 -5.82 -14.92 -9.79
N ALA A 123 -5.66 -13.94 -8.90
CA ALA A 123 -4.46 -13.82 -8.07
C ALA A 123 -4.29 -15.03 -7.15
N ALA A 124 -5.38 -15.51 -6.54
CA ALA A 124 -5.37 -16.68 -5.65
C ALA A 124 -4.99 -17.98 -6.37
N GLU A 125 -5.35 -18.12 -7.66
CA GLU A 125 -4.98 -19.30 -8.47
C GLU A 125 -3.50 -19.30 -8.86
N GLU A 126 -2.88 -18.13 -9.03
CA GLU A 126 -1.56 -18.00 -9.63
C GLU A 126 -0.44 -17.72 -8.62
N LEU A 127 -0.70 -16.93 -7.58
CA LEU A 127 0.29 -16.52 -6.60
C LEU A 127 0.57 -17.63 -5.58
N ARG A 128 1.82 -17.69 -5.14
CA ARG A 128 2.29 -18.56 -4.06
C ARG A 128 2.66 -17.80 -2.79
N VAL A 129 2.90 -16.50 -2.92
CA VAL A 129 3.08 -15.61 -1.77
C VAL A 129 1.73 -15.11 -1.29
N PRO A 130 1.57 -14.78 0.01
CA PRO A 130 0.34 -14.20 0.51
C PRO A 130 0.01 -12.87 -0.20
N PHE A 131 -1.28 -12.57 -0.34
CA PHE A 131 -1.70 -11.28 -0.86
C PHE A 131 -2.86 -10.69 -0.08
N VAL A 132 -2.95 -9.36 -0.11
CA VAL A 132 -4.06 -8.60 0.46
C VAL A 132 -4.86 -7.93 -0.65
N ALA A 133 -6.18 -7.88 -0.48
CA ALA A 133 -7.09 -7.19 -1.38
C ALA A 133 -7.05 -5.67 -1.14
N SER A 134 -7.03 -4.89 -2.20
CA SER A 134 -7.05 -3.44 -2.17
C SER A 134 -7.97 -2.89 -3.26
N GLY A 135 -8.55 -1.69 -3.04
CA GLY A 135 -9.58 -1.13 -3.90
C GLY A 135 -11.00 -1.54 -3.49
N GLY A 136 -11.84 -0.56 -3.20
CA GLY A 136 -13.21 -0.77 -2.75
C GLY A 136 -13.36 -1.36 -1.33
N MET A 137 -12.27 -1.64 -0.64
CA MET A 137 -12.26 -2.23 0.71
C MET A 137 -12.52 -1.17 1.78
N ALA A 138 -13.53 -1.37 2.63
CA ALA A 138 -13.95 -0.33 3.57
C ALA A 138 -14.38 -0.80 4.95
N ASP A 139 -14.88 -2.02 5.11
CA ASP A 139 -15.44 -2.51 6.38
C ASP A 139 -15.36 -4.04 6.50
N GLY A 140 -15.95 -4.60 7.56
CA GLY A 140 -15.93 -6.05 7.81
C GLY A 140 -16.58 -6.88 6.70
N ARG A 141 -17.53 -6.35 5.94
CA ARG A 141 -18.15 -7.04 4.80
C ARG A 141 -17.16 -7.21 3.67
N SER A 142 -16.41 -6.17 3.36
CA SER A 142 -15.35 -6.24 2.36
C SER A 142 -14.20 -7.14 2.82
N LEU A 143 -13.89 -7.22 4.12
CA LEU A 143 -12.92 -8.19 4.63
C LEU A 143 -13.38 -9.62 4.41
N VAL A 144 -14.63 -9.95 4.74
CA VAL A 144 -15.20 -11.28 4.50
C VAL A 144 -15.17 -11.63 3.01
N ALA A 145 -15.54 -10.69 2.14
CA ALA A 145 -15.48 -10.88 0.69
C ALA A 145 -14.04 -11.12 0.21
N ALA A 146 -13.07 -10.33 0.68
CA ALA A 146 -11.65 -10.49 0.33
C ALA A 146 -11.12 -11.88 0.71
N LEU A 147 -11.43 -12.34 1.94
CA LEU A 147 -11.06 -13.68 2.41
C LEU A 147 -11.72 -14.79 1.58
N ALA A 148 -12.99 -14.64 1.24
CA ALA A 148 -13.71 -15.59 0.40
C ALA A 148 -13.16 -15.67 -1.04
N LEU A 149 -12.58 -14.57 -1.54
CA LEU A 149 -11.94 -14.50 -2.86
C LEU A 149 -10.46 -14.92 -2.83
N GLY A 150 -9.97 -15.40 -1.69
CA GLY A 150 -8.63 -15.98 -1.55
C GLY A 150 -7.53 -15.04 -1.04
N ALA A 151 -7.84 -13.79 -0.70
CA ALA A 151 -6.89 -12.89 -0.05
C ALA A 151 -6.72 -13.26 1.44
N GLU A 152 -5.58 -12.91 2.04
CA GLU A 152 -5.33 -13.12 3.48
C GLU A 152 -5.68 -11.90 4.35
N GLY A 153 -6.13 -10.82 3.74
CA GLY A 153 -6.51 -9.58 4.40
C GLY A 153 -6.89 -8.50 3.40
N MET A 154 -7.03 -7.27 3.89
CA MET A 154 -7.32 -6.14 3.03
C MET A 154 -6.50 -4.90 3.36
N ASN A 155 -6.33 -4.05 2.35
CA ASN A 155 -5.74 -2.73 2.44
C ASN A 155 -6.84 -1.67 2.23
N MET A 156 -6.89 -0.65 3.08
CA MET A 156 -7.89 0.42 3.02
C MET A 156 -7.20 1.78 2.92
N GLY A 157 -7.61 2.61 1.98
CA GLY A 157 -7.15 3.99 1.84
C GLY A 157 -8.21 5.00 2.33
N THR A 158 -9.26 5.17 1.55
CA THR A 158 -10.31 6.19 1.74
C THR A 158 -10.99 6.07 3.11
N ARG A 159 -11.22 4.86 3.62
CA ARG A 159 -11.78 4.66 4.96
C ARG A 159 -10.92 5.32 6.03
N PHE A 160 -9.59 5.14 5.98
CA PHE A 160 -8.68 5.76 6.94
C PHE A 160 -8.53 7.26 6.72
N MET A 161 -8.60 7.74 5.48
CA MET A 161 -8.61 9.19 5.21
C MET A 161 -9.80 9.89 5.87
N ALA A 162 -10.95 9.24 5.97
CA ALA A 162 -12.16 9.80 6.59
C ALA A 162 -12.14 9.76 8.13
N THR A 163 -11.09 9.22 8.77
CA THR A 163 -10.99 9.19 10.24
C THR A 163 -10.62 10.55 10.83
N LYS A 164 -10.95 10.73 12.11
CA LYS A 164 -10.59 11.96 12.85
C LYS A 164 -9.08 12.16 12.94
N GLU A 165 -8.34 11.07 13.06
CA GLU A 165 -6.89 11.01 13.24
C GLU A 165 -6.11 11.34 11.96
N ALA A 166 -6.72 11.17 10.78
CA ALA A 166 -6.03 11.45 9.52
C ALA A 166 -5.65 12.94 9.41
N PRO A 167 -4.38 13.28 9.14
CA PRO A 167 -3.92 14.67 9.08
C PRO A 167 -4.24 15.33 7.74
N ILE A 168 -5.50 15.25 7.30
CA ILE A 168 -6.01 15.90 6.09
C ILE A 168 -7.07 16.93 6.46
N HIS A 169 -7.32 17.88 5.58
CA HIS A 169 -8.25 18.99 5.83
C HIS A 169 -9.68 18.46 6.05
N ASP A 170 -10.40 19.03 7.01
CA ASP A 170 -11.73 18.56 7.40
C ASP A 170 -12.75 18.63 6.25
N ASN A 171 -12.67 19.62 5.35
CA ASN A 171 -13.53 19.67 4.18
C ASN A 171 -13.41 18.41 3.29
N VAL A 172 -12.20 17.83 3.18
CA VAL A 172 -11.99 16.58 2.44
C VAL A 172 -12.68 15.42 3.15
N LYS A 173 -12.56 15.34 4.49
CA LYS A 173 -13.24 14.32 5.29
C LYS A 173 -14.76 14.43 5.16
N GLN A 174 -15.30 15.65 5.25
CA GLN A 174 -16.74 15.87 5.09
C GLN A 174 -17.22 15.52 3.69
N ALA A 175 -16.45 15.85 2.65
CA ALA A 175 -16.77 15.45 1.28
C ALA A 175 -16.81 13.92 1.13
N LEU A 176 -15.84 13.20 1.72
CA LEU A 176 -15.83 11.73 1.70
C LEU A 176 -17.04 11.12 2.44
N VAL A 177 -17.45 11.73 3.56
CA VAL A 177 -18.61 11.25 4.34
C VAL A 177 -19.93 11.53 3.63
N ALA A 178 -20.02 12.66 2.92
CA ALA A 178 -21.23 13.05 2.18
C ALA A 178 -21.35 12.38 0.81
N ALA A 179 -20.27 11.82 0.27
CA ALA A 179 -20.25 11.20 -1.06
C ALA A 179 -21.06 9.91 -1.11
N SER A 180 -21.69 9.67 -2.25
CA SER A 180 -22.33 8.42 -2.63
C SER A 180 -21.43 7.61 -3.58
N GLU A 181 -21.88 6.43 -3.96
CA GLU A 181 -21.23 5.59 -4.97
C GLU A 181 -21.17 6.25 -6.37
N LEU A 182 -21.99 7.26 -6.63
CA LEU A 182 -22.02 8.01 -7.89
C LEU A 182 -21.01 9.16 -7.96
N ASP A 183 -20.36 9.49 -6.86
CA ASP A 183 -19.43 10.62 -6.76
C ASP A 183 -17.98 10.24 -7.08
N THR A 184 -17.69 8.94 -7.28
CA THR A 184 -16.39 8.46 -7.75
C THR A 184 -16.24 8.75 -9.25
N ARG A 185 -15.11 9.34 -9.63
CA ARG A 185 -14.77 9.68 -11.02
C ARG A 185 -13.32 9.34 -11.31
N LEU A 186 -13.06 8.97 -12.57
CA LEU A 186 -11.72 8.84 -13.16
C LEU A 186 -11.30 10.15 -13.80
#